data_5af3820e00cd5dedc73347c5cdbe7249
#
_entry.id   5af3820e00cd5dedc73347c5cdbe7249
#
_cell.length_a   1.000
_cell.length_b   1.000
_cell.length_c   1.000
_cell.angle_alpha   90.00
_cell.angle_beta   90.00
_cell.angle_gamma   90.00
#
_symmetry.space_group_name_H-M   'P 1'
#
loop_
_entity.id
_entity.type
_entity.pdbx_description
1 polymer ?
#
loop_
_entity_poly.entity_id
_entity_poly.type
_entity_poly.pdbx_seq_one_letter_code
_entity_poly.pdbx_strand_id
1 'polypeptide(L)'
;MDIRKLKQEYPVLLDYMKQQGYGKVSIGGVQVRLKELFEQEGNYASYGDFYEKLLKRKGISKGDERSKYYRLSIRRIEAFDEYGHLPNRFAFIPTLQQKSSMNQLEGLFKTIIEHYKEVSLQTGKASSSIIVESNYAAAFFAYMQSKGAYTLADVTEPLILSYFYDRGRQLRGYTCQKKYYKSTTFF
;
A
#
# COMPACT_ATOMS: atom_id res chain seq x y z
N MET A 1 4.21 -3.63 -18.15
CA MET A 1 5.61 -3.97 -17.77
C MET A 1 6.40 -4.19 -19.05
N ASP A 2 7.24 -3.26 -19.40
CA ASP A 2 8.11 -3.36 -20.58
C ASP A 2 9.58 -3.59 -20.14
N ILE A 3 9.97 -4.86 -20.08
CA ILE A 3 11.30 -5.26 -19.62
C ILE A 3 12.40 -4.80 -20.58
N ARG A 4 12.15 -4.73 -21.89
CA ARG A 4 13.16 -4.30 -22.88
C ARG A 4 13.48 -2.82 -22.71
N LYS A 5 12.45 -1.99 -22.61
CA LYS A 5 12.59 -0.57 -22.30
C LYS A 5 13.29 -0.36 -20.95
N LEU A 6 12.86 -1.09 -19.93
CA LEU A 6 13.42 -0.97 -18.59
C LEU A 6 14.92 -1.35 -18.56
N LYS A 7 15.37 -2.36 -19.34
CA LYS A 7 16.80 -2.72 -19.48
C LYS A 7 17.64 -1.59 -20.09
N GLN A 8 17.05 -0.77 -20.93
CA GLN A 8 17.76 0.37 -21.53
C GLN A 8 17.78 1.57 -20.60
N GLU A 9 16.69 1.81 -19.89
CA GLU A 9 16.46 3.04 -19.13
C GLU A 9 16.77 2.94 -17.63
N TYR A 10 17.02 1.74 -17.07
CA TYR A 10 17.29 1.61 -15.62
C TYR A 10 18.50 2.42 -15.10
N PRO A 11 19.57 2.72 -15.89
CA PRO A 11 20.62 3.62 -15.41
C PRO A 11 20.09 5.00 -15.05
N VAL A 12 19.12 5.52 -15.83
CA VAL A 12 18.45 6.80 -15.58
C VAL A 12 17.70 6.77 -14.24
N LEU A 13 17.01 5.66 -13.95
CA LEU A 13 16.35 5.46 -12.65
C LEU A 13 17.34 5.53 -11.48
N LEU A 14 18.49 4.83 -11.60
CA LEU A 14 19.47 4.79 -10.54
C LEU A 14 20.16 6.15 -10.33
N ASP A 15 20.44 6.87 -11.39
CA ASP A 15 21.04 8.20 -11.33
C ASP A 15 20.05 9.23 -10.76
N TYR A 16 18.79 9.16 -11.16
CA TYR A 16 17.73 9.95 -10.53
C TYR A 16 17.67 9.69 -9.02
N MET A 17 17.69 8.43 -8.60
CA MET A 17 17.68 8.09 -7.18
C MET A 17 18.86 8.68 -6.42
N LYS A 18 20.06 8.68 -7.01
CA LYS A 18 21.26 9.32 -6.43
C LYS A 18 21.06 10.83 -6.28
N GLN A 19 20.59 11.50 -7.33
CA GLN A 19 20.34 12.94 -7.35
C GLN A 19 19.30 13.35 -6.30
N GLN A 20 18.27 12.52 -6.08
CA GLN A 20 17.25 12.73 -5.06
C GLN A 20 17.70 12.35 -3.64
N GLY A 21 18.95 11.97 -3.44
CA GLY A 21 19.51 11.66 -2.12
C GLY A 21 18.99 10.36 -1.51
N TYR A 22 18.60 9.38 -2.33
CA TYR A 22 18.28 8.04 -1.82
C TYR A 22 19.54 7.39 -1.23
N GLY A 23 19.39 6.76 -0.06
CA GLY A 23 20.51 6.05 0.58
C GLY A 23 20.96 4.82 -0.22
N LYS A 24 22.24 4.44 -0.05
CA LYS A 24 22.87 3.29 -0.74
C LYS A 24 22.05 2.01 -0.63
N VAL A 25 21.46 1.72 0.53
CA VAL A 25 20.60 0.54 0.76
C VAL A 25 19.36 0.55 -0.14
N SER A 26 18.73 1.71 -0.32
CA SER A 26 17.56 1.84 -1.18
C SER A 26 17.90 1.64 -2.65
N ILE A 27 19.02 2.21 -3.11
CA ILE A 27 19.50 2.08 -4.49
C ILE A 27 19.91 0.62 -4.74
N GLY A 28 20.70 0.02 -3.84
CA GLY A 28 21.09 -1.38 -3.92
C GLY A 28 19.89 -2.33 -3.94
N GLY A 29 18.85 -2.04 -3.14
CA GLY A 29 17.60 -2.80 -3.18
C GLY A 29 16.92 -2.77 -4.54
N VAL A 30 16.88 -1.64 -5.21
CA VAL A 30 16.33 -1.50 -6.58
C VAL A 30 17.22 -2.26 -7.58
N GLN A 31 18.53 -2.10 -7.50
CA GLN A 31 19.47 -2.80 -8.40
C GLN A 31 19.32 -4.33 -8.33
N VAL A 32 19.26 -4.89 -7.12
CA VAL A 32 19.07 -6.33 -6.93
C VAL A 32 17.73 -6.80 -7.51
N ARG A 33 16.64 -6.03 -7.32
CA ARG A 33 15.33 -6.41 -7.88
C ARG A 33 15.29 -6.29 -9.40
N LEU A 34 15.96 -5.30 -9.98
CA LEU A 34 16.12 -5.20 -11.44
C LEU A 34 16.87 -6.42 -11.99
N LYS A 35 17.98 -6.81 -11.36
CA LYS A 35 18.74 -8.00 -11.76
C LYS A 35 17.85 -9.25 -11.72
N GLU A 36 17.15 -9.49 -10.62
CA GLU A 36 16.24 -10.64 -10.47
C GLU A 36 15.08 -10.63 -11.50
N LEU A 37 14.59 -9.45 -11.86
CA LEU A 37 13.56 -9.27 -12.88
C LEU A 37 14.09 -9.60 -14.28
N PHE A 38 15.31 -9.15 -14.61
CA PHE A 38 15.93 -9.35 -15.91
C PHE A 38 16.40 -10.79 -16.14
N GLU A 39 16.85 -11.50 -15.09
CA GLU A 39 17.26 -12.90 -15.16
C GLU A 39 16.11 -13.84 -15.51
N GLN A 40 14.87 -13.43 -15.28
CA GLN A 40 13.68 -14.26 -15.48
C GLN A 40 12.66 -13.58 -16.40
N GLU A 41 13.14 -12.92 -17.44
CA GLU A 41 12.32 -12.26 -18.45
C GLU A 41 11.27 -13.21 -19.03
N GLY A 42 10.04 -12.74 -19.15
CA GLY A 42 8.91 -13.51 -19.66
C GLY A 42 8.16 -14.35 -18.62
N ASN A 43 8.68 -14.50 -17.39
CA ASN A 43 8.05 -15.32 -16.36
C ASN A 43 7.03 -14.57 -15.50
N TYR A 44 6.84 -13.28 -15.73
CA TYR A 44 6.00 -12.43 -14.89
C TYR A 44 4.95 -11.68 -15.70
N ALA A 45 3.69 -11.81 -15.31
CA ALA A 45 2.58 -11.10 -15.93
C ALA A 45 2.50 -9.62 -15.49
N SER A 46 3.01 -9.30 -14.30
CA SER A 46 3.00 -7.96 -13.72
C SER A 46 4.05 -7.82 -12.62
N TYR A 47 4.30 -6.58 -12.17
CA TYR A 47 5.14 -6.34 -10.98
C TYR A 47 4.58 -6.98 -9.71
N GLY A 48 3.26 -7.07 -9.59
CA GLY A 48 2.60 -7.80 -8.50
C GLY A 48 2.89 -9.28 -8.53
N ASP A 49 2.80 -9.91 -9.70
CA ASP A 49 3.15 -11.33 -9.90
C ASP A 49 4.64 -11.58 -9.63
N PHE A 50 5.52 -10.69 -10.09
CA PHE A 50 6.95 -10.73 -9.75
C PHE A 50 7.17 -10.70 -8.24
N TYR A 51 6.51 -9.78 -7.52
CA TYR A 51 6.62 -9.67 -6.06
C TYR A 51 6.19 -10.95 -5.35
N GLU A 52 5.03 -11.50 -5.70
CA GLU A 52 4.48 -12.73 -5.09
C GLU A 52 5.40 -13.94 -5.33
N LYS A 53 5.83 -14.15 -6.57
CA LYS A 53 6.75 -15.23 -6.94
C LYS A 53 8.11 -15.08 -6.25
N LEU A 54 8.61 -13.83 -6.13
CA LEU A 54 9.86 -13.54 -5.44
C LEU A 54 9.77 -13.87 -3.94
N LEU A 55 8.69 -13.48 -3.25
CA LEU A 55 8.49 -13.81 -1.84
C LEU A 55 8.44 -15.33 -1.64
N LYS A 56 7.69 -16.03 -2.50
CA LYS A 56 7.59 -17.50 -2.45
C LYS A 56 8.96 -18.15 -2.63
N ARG A 57 9.74 -17.72 -3.63
CA ARG A 57 11.10 -18.24 -3.91
C ARG A 57 12.08 -18.02 -2.75
N LYS A 58 11.95 -16.89 -2.06
CA LYS A 58 12.80 -16.54 -0.91
C LYS A 58 12.30 -17.06 0.43
N GLY A 59 11.15 -17.73 0.49
CA GLY A 59 10.55 -18.20 1.73
C GLY A 59 10.15 -17.06 2.69
N ILE A 60 9.75 -15.90 2.14
CA ILE A 60 9.42 -14.71 2.92
C ILE A 60 7.90 -14.56 2.99
N SER A 61 7.33 -14.47 4.19
CA SER A 61 5.91 -14.18 4.36
C SER A 61 5.59 -12.71 4.11
N LYS A 62 4.33 -12.41 3.70
CA LYS A 62 3.88 -11.02 3.49
C LYS A 62 3.96 -10.13 4.74
N GLY A 63 3.97 -10.73 5.92
CA GLY A 63 4.11 -10.02 7.20
C GLY A 63 5.55 -9.73 7.62
N ASP A 64 6.53 -10.36 6.98
CA ASP A 64 7.95 -10.17 7.28
C ASP A 64 8.38 -8.73 6.89
N GLU A 65 9.25 -8.16 7.69
CA GLU A 65 9.77 -6.82 7.44
C GLU A 65 10.55 -6.74 6.10
N ARG A 66 11.26 -7.82 5.74
CA ARG A 66 11.93 -7.95 4.46
C ARG A 66 10.97 -7.83 3.27
N SER A 67 9.74 -8.31 3.41
CA SER A 67 8.71 -8.18 2.37
C SER A 67 8.40 -6.73 2.04
N LYS A 68 8.42 -5.83 3.04
CA LYS A 68 8.19 -4.39 2.88
C LYS A 68 9.30 -3.74 2.03
N TYR A 69 10.57 -4.11 2.28
CA TYR A 69 11.71 -3.60 1.50
C TYR A 69 11.66 -4.06 0.04
N TYR A 70 11.31 -5.34 -0.19
CA TYR A 70 11.15 -5.88 -1.54
C TYR A 70 10.03 -5.16 -2.29
N ARG A 71 8.88 -5.02 -1.64
CA ARG A 71 7.75 -4.31 -2.19
C ARG A 71 8.08 -2.86 -2.52
N LEU A 72 8.79 -2.15 -1.64
CA LEU A 72 9.16 -0.76 -1.87
C LEU A 72 10.13 -0.60 -3.06
N SER A 73 11.09 -1.51 -3.20
CA SER A 73 12.02 -1.51 -4.34
C SER A 73 11.31 -1.79 -5.66
N ILE A 74 10.43 -2.80 -5.70
CA ILE A 74 9.67 -3.17 -6.89
C ILE A 74 8.71 -2.05 -7.31
N ARG A 75 8.07 -1.38 -6.36
CA ARG A 75 7.19 -0.24 -6.65
C ARG A 75 7.89 0.94 -7.29
N ARG A 76 9.14 1.18 -6.92
CA ARG A 76 9.95 2.22 -7.56
C ARG A 76 10.25 1.86 -9.01
N ILE A 77 10.54 0.59 -9.28
CA ILE A 77 10.75 0.09 -10.64
C ILE A 77 9.45 0.23 -11.45
N GLU A 78 8.32 -0.21 -10.90
CA GLU A 78 7.00 -0.09 -11.50
C GLU A 78 6.64 1.36 -11.83
N ALA A 79 6.80 2.27 -10.87
CA ALA A 79 6.50 3.68 -11.07
C ALA A 79 7.39 4.32 -12.15
N PHE A 80 8.65 3.92 -12.24
CA PHE A 80 9.54 4.39 -13.28
C PHE A 80 9.15 3.84 -14.67
N ASP A 81 8.83 2.56 -14.76
CA ASP A 81 8.40 1.92 -16.01
C ASP A 81 7.06 2.53 -16.52
N GLU A 82 6.16 2.86 -15.62
CA GLU A 82 4.83 3.39 -15.94
C GLU A 82 4.86 4.89 -16.29
N TYR A 83 5.59 5.68 -15.52
CA TYR A 83 5.56 7.16 -15.63
C TYR A 83 6.83 7.77 -16.22
N GLY A 84 7.89 6.98 -16.45
CA GLY A 84 9.19 7.47 -16.93
C GLY A 84 9.99 8.27 -15.89
N HIS A 85 9.45 8.47 -14.70
CA HIS A 85 10.10 9.17 -13.60
C HIS A 85 9.60 8.64 -12.25
N LEU A 86 10.38 8.86 -11.19
CA LEU A 86 9.90 8.64 -9.83
C LEU A 86 9.26 9.92 -9.30
N PRO A 87 8.14 9.81 -8.55
CA PRO A 87 7.65 10.94 -7.78
C PRO A 87 8.71 11.35 -6.75
N ASN A 88 8.64 12.61 -6.28
CA ASN A 88 9.51 13.13 -5.24
C ASN A 88 9.68 12.09 -4.12
N ARG A 89 10.88 12.01 -3.52
CA ARG A 89 11.25 11.09 -2.44
C ARG A 89 10.20 10.94 -1.32
N PHE A 90 9.50 12.03 -1.03
CA PHE A 90 8.46 12.09 0.00
C PHE A 90 7.05 11.83 -0.55
N ALA A 91 6.89 11.77 -1.86
CA ALA A 91 5.59 11.49 -2.45
C ALA A 91 5.19 10.03 -2.21
N PHE A 92 3.91 9.84 -1.98
CA PHE A 92 3.34 8.51 -1.85
C PHE A 92 3.39 7.81 -3.21
N ILE A 93 4.12 6.70 -3.29
CA ILE A 93 4.10 5.81 -4.46
C ILE A 93 2.96 4.81 -4.24
N PRO A 94 1.94 4.75 -5.11
CA PRO A 94 0.83 3.81 -4.98
C PRO A 94 1.32 2.37 -4.85
N THR A 95 0.65 1.57 -4.09
CA THR A 95 1.04 0.16 -3.87
C THR A 95 0.78 -0.70 -5.08
N LEU A 96 1.71 -1.63 -5.36
CA LEU A 96 1.48 -2.74 -6.28
C LEU A 96 0.06 -3.28 -6.12
N GLN A 97 -0.78 -3.05 -7.09
CA GLN A 97 -2.14 -3.59 -7.31
C GLN A 97 -3.10 -3.73 -6.10
N GLN A 98 -2.70 -3.45 -4.87
CA GLN A 98 -3.70 -3.25 -3.85
C GLN A 98 -4.34 -1.90 -4.11
N LYS A 99 -5.51 -1.92 -4.74
CA LYS A 99 -6.40 -0.75 -4.69
C LYS A 99 -6.45 -0.36 -3.22
N SER A 100 -6.07 0.89 -2.90
CA SER A 100 -6.25 1.38 -1.53
C SER A 100 -7.70 1.11 -1.14
N SER A 101 -8.00 0.90 0.13
CA SER A 101 -9.39 0.70 0.54
C SER A 101 -10.28 1.82 0.02
N MET A 102 -9.74 3.04 -0.09
CA MET A 102 -10.43 4.18 -0.69
C MET A 102 -10.77 3.97 -2.18
N ASN A 103 -9.88 3.35 -2.94
CA ASN A 103 -10.11 3.05 -4.37
C ASN A 103 -11.02 1.84 -4.60
N GLN A 104 -11.33 1.10 -3.54
CA GLN A 104 -12.28 -0.02 -3.57
C GLN A 104 -13.70 0.44 -3.21
N LEU A 105 -13.82 1.63 -2.59
CA LEU A 105 -15.11 2.17 -2.19
C LEU A 105 -15.89 2.71 -3.38
N GLU A 106 -17.17 2.43 -3.37
CA GLU A 106 -18.16 2.91 -4.32
C GLU A 106 -19.33 3.60 -3.60
N GLY A 107 -20.04 4.44 -4.33
CA GLY A 107 -21.27 5.06 -3.86
C GLY A 107 -21.14 5.88 -2.58
N LEU A 108 -22.12 5.73 -1.68
CA LEU A 108 -22.30 6.56 -0.50
C LEU A 108 -21.06 6.59 0.42
N PHE A 109 -20.44 5.46 0.67
CA PHE A 109 -19.30 5.42 1.60
C PHE A 109 -18.08 6.19 1.10
N LYS A 110 -17.86 6.20 -0.22
CA LYS A 110 -16.81 7.04 -0.83
C LYS A 110 -17.12 8.51 -0.64
N THR A 111 -18.36 8.92 -0.92
CA THR A 111 -18.83 10.30 -0.75
C THR A 111 -18.69 10.79 0.70
N ILE A 112 -19.04 9.95 1.68
CA ILE A 112 -18.89 10.27 3.10
C ILE A 112 -17.43 10.58 3.46
N ILE A 113 -16.48 9.78 2.98
CA ILE A 113 -15.07 10.01 3.29
C ILE A 113 -14.52 11.24 2.57
N GLU A 114 -14.93 11.48 1.33
CA GLU A 114 -14.53 12.67 0.58
C GLU A 114 -15.05 13.94 1.27
N HIS A 115 -16.30 13.96 1.65
CA HIS A 115 -16.90 15.06 2.42
C HIS A 115 -16.19 15.27 3.77
N TYR A 116 -15.91 14.19 4.50
CA TYR A 116 -15.15 14.28 5.75
C TYR A 116 -13.79 14.95 5.55
N LYS A 117 -13.07 14.62 4.46
CA LYS A 117 -11.76 15.25 4.14
C LYS A 117 -11.90 16.75 3.89
N GLU A 118 -12.89 17.14 3.12
CA GLU A 118 -13.15 18.55 2.80
C GLU A 118 -13.45 19.37 4.07
N VAL A 119 -14.40 18.92 4.88
CA VAL A 119 -14.78 19.59 6.13
C VAL A 119 -13.59 19.65 7.10
N SER A 120 -12.85 18.55 7.22
CA SER A 120 -11.68 18.50 8.12
C SER A 120 -10.55 19.44 7.68
N LEU A 121 -10.35 19.62 6.38
CA LEU A 121 -9.39 20.61 5.86
C LEU A 121 -9.84 22.04 6.17
N GLN A 122 -11.12 22.34 5.99
CA GLN A 122 -11.70 23.65 6.27
C GLN A 122 -11.62 24.04 7.75
N THR A 123 -11.75 23.04 8.64
CA THR A 123 -11.62 23.24 10.10
C THR A 123 -10.16 23.29 10.58
N GLY A 124 -9.17 23.27 9.69
CA GLY A 124 -7.76 23.42 10.04
C GLY A 124 -7.12 22.16 10.62
N LYS A 125 -7.76 20.98 10.47
CA LYS A 125 -7.19 19.72 10.93
C LYS A 125 -5.92 19.37 10.14
N ALA A 126 -4.92 18.82 10.82
CA ALA A 126 -3.64 18.44 10.19
C ALA A 126 -3.87 17.39 9.08
N SER A 127 -3.30 17.62 7.90
CA SER A 127 -3.44 16.74 6.73
C SER A 127 -3.01 15.29 7.03
N SER A 128 -1.98 15.10 7.86
CA SER A 128 -1.55 13.75 8.28
C SER A 128 -2.62 13.00 9.07
N SER A 129 -3.34 13.69 9.95
CA SER A 129 -4.46 13.11 10.72
C SER A 129 -5.61 12.75 9.81
N ILE A 130 -5.99 13.65 8.88
CA ILE A 130 -7.05 13.41 7.90
C ILE A 130 -6.75 12.17 7.07
N ILE A 131 -5.51 12.02 6.58
CA ILE A 131 -5.08 10.85 5.79
C ILE A 131 -5.23 9.56 6.61
N VAL A 132 -4.75 9.56 7.85
CA VAL A 132 -4.79 8.37 8.72
C VAL A 132 -6.24 7.96 9.00
N GLU A 133 -7.08 8.89 9.43
CA GLU A 133 -8.48 8.62 9.75
C GLU A 133 -9.28 8.19 8.52
N SER A 134 -9.10 8.87 7.39
CA SER A 134 -9.73 8.49 6.11
C SER A 134 -9.34 7.09 5.66
N ASN A 135 -8.08 6.68 5.88
CA ASN A 135 -7.64 5.33 5.54
C ASN A 135 -8.26 4.26 6.46
N TYR A 136 -8.44 4.56 7.74
CA TYR A 136 -9.14 3.65 8.66
C TYR A 136 -10.63 3.53 8.32
N ALA A 137 -11.30 4.66 8.07
CA ALA A 137 -12.70 4.67 7.65
C ALA A 137 -12.89 3.94 6.32
N ALA A 138 -12.00 4.16 5.35
CA ALA A 138 -12.05 3.46 4.07
C ALA A 138 -11.88 1.94 4.23
N ALA A 139 -10.97 1.49 5.12
CA ALA A 139 -10.80 0.07 5.38
C ALA A 139 -12.04 -0.57 6.04
N PHE A 140 -12.69 0.17 6.94
CA PHE A 140 -13.93 -0.25 7.57
C PHE A 140 -15.06 -0.36 6.54
N PHE A 141 -15.32 0.68 5.76
CA PHE A 141 -16.40 0.68 4.78
C PHE A 141 -16.14 -0.30 3.62
N ALA A 142 -14.90 -0.49 3.19
CA ALA A 142 -14.57 -1.52 2.20
C ALA A 142 -14.90 -2.94 2.72
N TYR A 143 -14.67 -3.19 4.02
CA TYR A 143 -15.11 -4.44 4.63
C TYR A 143 -16.64 -4.56 4.65
N MET A 144 -17.37 -3.49 5.01
CA MET A 144 -18.83 -3.48 4.98
C MET A 144 -19.35 -3.80 3.58
N GLN A 145 -18.84 -3.13 2.54
CA GLN A 145 -19.18 -3.41 1.14
C GLN A 145 -18.88 -4.86 0.73
N SER A 146 -17.77 -5.42 1.18
CA SER A 146 -17.43 -6.83 0.93
C SER A 146 -18.42 -7.83 1.54
N LYS A 147 -19.21 -7.38 2.51
CA LYS A 147 -20.27 -8.15 3.18
C LYS A 147 -21.68 -7.78 2.67
N GLY A 148 -21.77 -6.95 1.63
CA GLY A 148 -23.04 -6.57 1.00
C GLY A 148 -23.73 -5.34 1.60
N ALA A 149 -23.10 -4.61 2.53
CA ALA A 149 -23.63 -3.35 3.06
C ALA A 149 -23.14 -2.17 2.21
N TYR A 150 -24.06 -1.45 1.58
CA TYR A 150 -23.78 -0.31 0.71
C TYR A 150 -24.29 1.03 1.25
N THR A 151 -25.13 0.98 2.28
CA THR A 151 -25.68 2.15 2.96
C THR A 151 -25.41 2.09 4.46
N LEU A 152 -25.54 3.22 5.16
CA LEU A 152 -25.40 3.24 6.62
C LEU A 152 -26.47 2.39 7.32
N ALA A 153 -27.65 2.26 6.73
CA ALA A 153 -28.74 1.44 7.27
C ALA A 153 -28.39 -0.06 7.22
N ASP A 154 -27.55 -0.48 6.31
CA ASP A 154 -27.11 -1.88 6.18
C ASP A 154 -26.03 -2.23 7.21
N VAL A 155 -25.42 -1.23 7.86
CA VAL A 155 -24.33 -1.43 8.82
C VAL A 155 -24.91 -1.79 10.19
N THR A 156 -25.04 -3.07 10.43
CA THR A 156 -25.58 -3.62 11.68
C THR A 156 -24.50 -3.87 12.73
N GLU A 157 -24.88 -3.91 14.01
CA GLU A 157 -23.96 -4.23 15.11
C GLU A 157 -23.21 -5.56 14.91
N PRO A 158 -23.84 -6.69 14.52
CA PRO A 158 -23.11 -7.92 14.25
C PRO A 158 -22.07 -7.78 13.16
N LEU A 159 -22.32 -6.96 12.14
CA LEU A 159 -21.40 -6.72 11.05
C LEU A 159 -20.20 -5.88 11.52
N ILE A 160 -20.42 -4.89 12.38
CA ILE A 160 -19.36 -4.10 13.01
C ILE A 160 -18.46 -5.01 13.86
N LEU A 161 -19.05 -5.83 14.72
CA LEU A 161 -18.31 -6.77 15.56
C LEU A 161 -17.49 -7.76 14.73
N SER A 162 -18.02 -8.24 13.60
CA SER A 162 -17.28 -9.14 12.71
C SER A 162 -16.04 -8.47 12.12
N TYR A 163 -16.09 -7.19 11.77
CA TYR A 163 -14.93 -6.43 11.30
C TYR A 163 -13.79 -6.42 12.33
N PHE A 164 -14.12 -6.10 13.59
CA PHE A 164 -13.09 -6.08 14.65
C PHE A 164 -12.56 -7.47 14.95
N TYR A 165 -13.40 -8.49 14.89
CA TYR A 165 -13.02 -9.88 15.13
C TYR A 165 -12.08 -10.41 14.03
N ASP A 166 -12.43 -10.20 12.77
CA ASP A 166 -11.64 -10.65 11.62
C ASP A 166 -10.30 -9.89 11.56
N ARG A 167 -10.33 -8.58 11.83
CA ARG A 167 -9.10 -7.77 11.90
C ARG A 167 -8.23 -8.15 13.10
N GLY A 168 -8.81 -8.48 14.23
CA GLY A 168 -8.10 -9.01 15.39
C GLY A 168 -7.42 -10.35 15.11
N ARG A 169 -8.03 -11.24 14.32
CA ARG A 169 -7.42 -12.49 13.88
C ARG A 169 -6.23 -12.26 12.94
N GLN A 170 -6.34 -11.33 12.01
CA GLN A 170 -5.23 -10.96 11.11
C GLN A 170 -4.06 -10.30 11.86
N LEU A 171 -4.33 -9.61 12.96
CA LEU A 171 -3.32 -8.94 13.77
C LEU A 171 -2.65 -9.88 14.79
N ARG A 172 -3.21 -11.06 15.09
CA ARG A 172 -2.61 -12.03 16.03
C ARG A 172 -1.31 -12.65 15.55
N GLY A 173 -0.95 -12.51 14.28
CA GLY A 173 0.38 -12.79 13.76
C GLY A 173 1.42 -11.69 14.00
N TYR A 174 0.99 -10.53 14.47
CA TYR A 174 1.83 -9.41 14.88
C TYR A 174 1.62 -9.19 16.39
N THR A 175 2.69 -9.22 17.16
CA THR A 175 2.76 -8.96 18.59
C THR A 175 1.76 -7.88 19.07
N CYS A 176 0.58 -8.34 19.42
CA CYS A 176 -0.61 -7.50 19.69
C CYS A 176 -0.55 -6.79 21.06
N GLN A 177 0.47 -7.05 21.88
CA GLN A 177 0.52 -6.51 23.25
C GLN A 177 0.77 -5.00 23.33
N LYS A 178 1.34 -4.35 22.32
CA LYS A 178 1.64 -2.91 22.37
C LYS A 178 0.61 -1.97 21.73
N LYS A 179 -0.35 -2.46 20.98
CA LYS A 179 -1.34 -1.59 20.30
C LYS A 179 -2.71 -1.49 20.98
N TYR A 180 -3.06 -2.44 21.82
CA TYR A 180 -4.35 -2.40 22.55
C TYR A 180 -4.40 -1.32 23.64
N TYR A 181 -3.26 -0.95 24.23
CA TYR A 181 -3.22 0.08 25.26
C TYR A 181 -3.39 1.53 24.77
N LYS A 182 -3.32 1.77 23.45
CA LYS A 182 -3.51 3.12 22.88
C LYS A 182 -4.90 3.41 22.36
N SER A 183 -5.76 2.40 22.18
CA SER A 183 -7.12 2.60 21.67
C SER A 183 -8.22 2.63 22.75
N THR A 184 -7.88 2.29 24.00
CA THR A 184 -8.82 2.33 25.13
C THR A 184 -8.85 3.65 25.89
N THR A 185 -8.10 4.66 25.44
CA THR A 185 -8.07 5.99 26.09
C THR A 185 -8.96 7.01 25.38
N PHE A 186 -9.85 6.58 24.48
CA PHE A 186 -10.80 7.45 23.78
C PHE A 186 -12.23 6.87 23.88
N PHE A 187 -12.75 6.76 25.09
CA PHE A 187 -14.18 6.79 25.39
C PHE A 187 -14.35 7.53 26.70
#